data_7291367747e0792f78fc96ca8e35681f
#
_entry.id   7291367747e0792f78fc96ca8e35681f
#
_cell.length_a   1.000
_cell.length_b   1.000
_cell.length_c   1.000
_cell.angle_alpha   90.00
_cell.angle_beta   90.00
_cell.angle_gamma   90.00
#
_symmetry.space_group_name_H-M   'P 1'
#
loop_
_entity.id
_entity.type
_entity.pdbx_description
1 polymer ?
#
loop_
_entity_poly.entity_id
_entity_poly.type
_entity_poly.pdbx_seq_one_letter_code
_entity_poly.pdbx_strand_id
1 'polypeptide(L)'
;MAESEEELESVLMKVKEKSEKVGLKLNIQKTKIMASDPITSWQIDGETVETMSDFILGGSKITADGDCSHEIKRHLLLGSKVMSNLDSIFKSRDITLPTKVHLVKAMVFSVVMYGCESWTVKKAERRRIDAFELWC
;
A
#
# COMPACT_ATOMS: atom_id res chain seq x y z
N MET A 1 -8.01 -5.61 -12.90
CA MET A 1 -8.93 -4.44 -12.78
C MET A 1 -9.88 -4.53 -13.94
N ALA A 2 -11.09 -4.07 -13.75
CA ALA A 2 -12.15 -4.07 -14.77
C ALA A 2 -12.76 -2.67 -14.83
N GLU A 3 -13.24 -2.27 -16.01
CA GLU A 3 -13.86 -0.95 -16.25
C GLU A 3 -15.37 -0.99 -16.03
N SER A 4 -15.97 -2.20 -15.98
CA SER A 4 -17.39 -2.41 -15.72
C SER A 4 -17.65 -3.61 -14.81
N GLU A 5 -18.86 -3.68 -14.22
CA GLU A 5 -19.29 -4.83 -13.41
C GLU A 5 -19.33 -6.12 -14.23
N GLU A 6 -19.80 -6.06 -15.48
CA GLU A 6 -19.89 -7.22 -16.38
C GLU A 6 -18.50 -7.78 -16.72
N GLU A 7 -17.54 -6.88 -16.98
CA GLU A 7 -16.15 -7.28 -17.22
C GLU A 7 -15.54 -7.92 -15.96
N LEU A 8 -15.79 -7.36 -14.79
CA LEU A 8 -15.32 -7.90 -13.52
C LEU A 8 -15.87 -9.31 -13.30
N GLU A 9 -17.17 -9.52 -13.52
CA GLU A 9 -17.79 -10.83 -13.41
C GLU A 9 -17.17 -11.85 -14.37
N SER A 10 -16.97 -11.46 -15.64
CA SER A 10 -16.32 -12.30 -16.64
C SER A 10 -14.90 -12.72 -16.23
N VAL A 11 -14.11 -11.76 -15.72
CA VAL A 11 -12.74 -12.02 -15.24
C VAL A 11 -12.77 -12.97 -14.04
N LEU A 12 -13.67 -12.74 -13.10
CA LEU A 12 -13.79 -13.57 -11.90
C LEU A 12 -14.18 -15.01 -12.23
N MET A 13 -15.16 -15.18 -13.13
CA MET A 13 -15.57 -16.52 -13.59
C MET A 13 -14.41 -17.27 -14.25
N LYS A 14 -13.60 -16.60 -15.07
CA LYS A 14 -12.38 -17.19 -15.65
C LYS A 14 -11.34 -17.57 -14.59
N VAL A 15 -11.15 -16.72 -13.58
CA VAL A 15 -10.24 -17.02 -12.46
C VAL A 15 -10.74 -18.24 -11.70
N LYS A 16 -12.04 -18.27 -11.37
CA LYS A 16 -12.67 -19.41 -10.69
C LYS A 16 -12.47 -20.70 -11.46
N GLU A 17 -12.84 -20.74 -12.74
CA GLU A 17 -12.69 -21.93 -13.60
C GLU A 17 -11.24 -22.43 -13.67
N LYS A 18 -10.28 -21.50 -13.86
CA LYS A 18 -8.86 -21.87 -13.93
C LYS A 18 -8.32 -22.35 -12.58
N SER A 19 -8.74 -21.75 -11.47
CA SER A 19 -8.30 -22.16 -10.14
C SER A 19 -8.86 -23.53 -9.77
N GLU A 20 -10.10 -23.83 -10.10
CA GLU A 20 -10.72 -25.15 -9.87
C GLU A 20 -10.00 -26.27 -10.65
N LYS A 21 -9.53 -25.99 -11.88
CA LYS A 21 -8.74 -26.94 -12.69
C LYS A 21 -7.43 -27.37 -12.02
N VAL A 22 -6.85 -26.51 -11.17
CA VAL A 22 -5.63 -26.83 -10.41
C VAL A 22 -5.91 -27.18 -8.95
N GLY A 23 -7.19 -27.46 -8.60
CA GLY A 23 -7.59 -27.88 -7.26
C GLY A 23 -7.71 -26.75 -6.23
N LEU A 24 -7.68 -25.51 -6.65
CA LEU A 24 -7.85 -24.34 -5.79
C LEU A 24 -9.30 -23.87 -5.82
N LYS A 25 -9.86 -23.53 -4.65
CA LYS A 25 -11.20 -22.95 -4.54
C LYS A 25 -11.12 -21.46 -4.15
N LEU A 26 -11.93 -20.65 -4.80
CA LEU A 26 -12.09 -19.25 -4.44
C LEU A 26 -12.72 -19.14 -3.03
N ASN A 27 -12.08 -18.39 -2.14
CA ASN A 27 -12.63 -18.12 -0.81
C ASN A 27 -13.45 -16.83 -0.86
N ILE A 28 -14.77 -16.94 -0.97
CA ILE A 28 -15.69 -15.82 -1.13
C ILE A 28 -15.65 -14.89 0.08
N GLN A 29 -15.55 -15.43 1.30
CA GLN A 29 -15.47 -14.62 2.53
C GLN A 29 -14.21 -13.74 2.61
N LYS A 30 -13.11 -14.18 1.98
CA LYS A 30 -11.86 -13.41 1.88
C LYS A 30 -11.78 -12.57 0.62
N THR A 31 -12.69 -12.77 -0.33
CA THR A 31 -12.76 -11.96 -1.55
C THR A 31 -13.44 -10.65 -1.23
N LYS A 32 -12.82 -9.55 -1.62
CA LYS A 32 -13.32 -8.19 -1.41
C LYS A 32 -13.36 -7.47 -2.74
N ILE A 33 -14.32 -6.57 -2.90
CA ILE A 33 -14.45 -5.72 -4.08
C ILE A 33 -14.24 -4.28 -3.69
N MET A 34 -13.48 -3.58 -4.51
CA MET A 34 -13.30 -2.14 -4.40
C MET A 34 -13.71 -1.51 -5.73
N ALA A 35 -14.56 -0.50 -5.67
CA ALA A 35 -14.99 0.28 -6.81
C ALA A 35 -14.91 1.77 -6.53
N SER A 36 -14.72 2.55 -7.59
CA SER A 36 -14.69 4.03 -7.51
C SER A 36 -16.08 4.59 -7.24
N ASP A 37 -17.11 3.92 -7.76
CA ASP A 37 -18.52 4.26 -7.54
C ASP A 37 -19.15 3.35 -6.48
N PRO A 38 -20.15 3.83 -5.73
CA PRO A 38 -20.80 3.03 -4.72
C PRO A 38 -21.57 1.87 -5.33
N ILE A 39 -21.07 0.65 -5.15
CA ILE A 39 -21.79 -0.58 -5.49
C ILE A 39 -22.67 -0.96 -4.32
N THR A 40 -23.96 -1.15 -4.56
CA THR A 40 -24.97 -1.43 -3.52
C THR A 40 -24.87 -2.85 -2.99
N SER A 41 -24.61 -3.83 -3.84
CA SER A 41 -24.35 -5.22 -3.42
C SER A 41 -23.81 -6.02 -4.60
N TRP A 42 -22.85 -6.89 -4.35
CA TRP A 42 -22.32 -7.83 -5.34
C TRP A 42 -22.36 -9.25 -4.79
N GLN A 43 -22.72 -10.21 -5.64
CA GLN A 43 -22.85 -11.59 -5.24
C GLN A 43 -22.00 -12.51 -6.13
N ILE A 44 -21.36 -13.48 -5.51
CA ILE A 44 -20.64 -14.57 -6.18
C ILE A 44 -21.28 -15.87 -5.69
N ASP A 45 -21.80 -16.69 -6.62
CA ASP A 45 -22.46 -17.96 -6.31
C ASP A 45 -23.61 -17.81 -5.28
N GLY A 46 -24.31 -16.68 -5.26
CA GLY A 46 -25.38 -16.38 -4.31
C GLY A 46 -24.92 -15.90 -2.94
N GLU A 47 -23.61 -15.80 -2.69
CA GLU A 47 -23.04 -15.21 -1.48
C GLU A 47 -22.68 -13.74 -1.72
N THR A 48 -23.04 -12.88 -0.77
CA THR A 48 -22.73 -11.44 -0.86
C THR A 48 -21.26 -11.20 -0.57
N VAL A 49 -20.59 -10.47 -1.46
CA VAL A 49 -19.20 -10.05 -1.32
C VAL A 49 -19.15 -8.69 -0.67
N GLU A 50 -18.25 -8.52 0.29
CA GLU A 50 -18.05 -7.26 0.99
C GLU A 50 -17.35 -6.24 0.08
N THR A 51 -17.91 -5.04 0.01
CA THR A 51 -17.31 -3.90 -0.66
C THR A 51 -16.43 -3.11 0.30
N MET A 52 -15.28 -2.65 -0.17
CA MET A 52 -14.30 -1.89 0.62
C MET A 52 -13.93 -0.59 -0.08
N SER A 53 -13.69 0.45 0.71
CA SER A 53 -13.14 1.73 0.21
C SER A 53 -11.62 1.72 0.06
N ASP A 54 -10.95 0.84 0.79
CA ASP A 54 -9.50 0.68 0.76
C ASP A 54 -9.08 -0.75 1.14
N PHE A 55 -7.89 -1.15 0.72
CA PHE A 55 -7.27 -2.41 1.14
C PHE A 55 -5.74 -2.32 1.10
N ILE A 56 -5.07 -3.25 1.79
CA ILE A 56 -3.60 -3.33 1.80
C ILE A 56 -3.15 -4.47 0.89
N LEU A 57 -2.42 -4.13 -0.16
CA LEU A 57 -1.81 -5.07 -1.10
C LEU A 57 -0.29 -4.92 -1.06
N GLY A 58 0.42 -6.01 -0.75
CA GLY A 58 1.88 -5.99 -0.71
C GLY A 58 2.49 -4.98 0.28
N GLY A 59 1.73 -4.60 1.31
CA GLY A 59 2.14 -3.58 2.28
C GLY A 59 1.76 -2.14 1.93
N SER A 60 1.24 -1.89 0.72
CA SER A 60 0.75 -0.58 0.29
C SER A 60 -0.76 -0.48 0.44
N LYS A 61 -1.24 0.63 0.97
CA LYS A 61 -2.67 0.94 1.07
C LYS A 61 -3.17 1.51 -0.25
N ILE A 62 -4.12 0.81 -0.86
CA ILE A 62 -4.80 1.22 -2.09
C ILE A 62 -6.20 1.71 -1.72
N THR A 63 -6.60 2.86 -2.22
CA THR A 63 -7.90 3.48 -2.01
C THR A 63 -8.68 3.53 -3.32
N ALA A 64 -10.01 3.49 -3.23
CA ALA A 64 -10.90 3.50 -4.40
C ALA A 64 -10.78 4.80 -5.22
N ASP A 65 -10.47 5.93 -4.57
CA ASP A 65 -10.26 7.24 -5.19
C ASP A 65 -8.84 7.45 -5.76
N GLY A 66 -7.94 6.46 -5.56
CA GLY A 66 -6.54 6.54 -6.00
C GLY A 66 -5.71 7.59 -5.25
N ASP A 67 -6.19 8.12 -4.11
CA ASP A 67 -5.43 9.11 -3.33
C ASP A 67 -4.39 8.45 -2.43
N CYS A 68 -3.12 8.67 -2.77
CA CYS A 68 -1.97 8.14 -2.02
C CYS A 68 -1.59 8.97 -0.79
N SER A 69 -2.28 10.07 -0.48
CA SER A 69 -1.90 10.98 0.63
C SER A 69 -1.86 10.27 1.98
N HIS A 70 -2.79 9.36 2.23
CA HIS A 70 -2.82 8.58 3.48
C HIS A 70 -1.68 7.58 3.56
N GLU A 71 -1.35 6.94 2.46
CA GLU A 71 -0.24 6.00 2.37
C GLU A 71 1.10 6.70 2.58
N ILE A 72 1.33 7.82 1.90
CA ILE A 72 2.54 8.63 2.07
C ILE A 72 2.70 9.06 3.53
N LYS A 73 1.65 9.57 4.17
CA LYS A 73 1.67 9.93 5.60
C LYS A 73 2.04 8.74 6.48
N ARG A 74 1.45 7.57 6.22
CA ARG A 74 1.73 6.34 6.96
C ARG A 74 3.21 5.96 6.86
N HIS A 75 3.78 5.99 5.67
CA HIS A 75 5.19 5.67 5.43
C HIS A 75 6.14 6.68 6.08
N LEU A 76 5.83 7.98 6.04
CA LEU A 76 6.60 9.00 6.74
C LEU A 76 6.59 8.78 8.27
N LEU A 77 5.45 8.37 8.85
CA LEU A 77 5.37 8.03 10.27
C LEU A 77 6.19 6.77 10.60
N LEU A 78 6.17 5.76 9.74
CA LEU A 78 7.00 4.57 9.91
C LEU A 78 8.49 4.93 9.83
N GLY A 79 8.89 5.75 8.88
CA GLY A 79 10.27 6.27 8.78
C GLY A 79 10.70 7.05 10.02
N SER A 80 9.84 7.93 10.55
CA SER A 80 10.09 8.66 11.80
C SER A 80 10.28 7.70 12.99
N LYS A 81 9.51 6.62 13.07
CA LYS A 81 9.66 5.60 14.10
C LYS A 81 10.99 4.86 13.98
N VAL A 82 11.39 4.49 12.76
CA VAL A 82 12.71 3.87 12.52
C VAL A 82 13.83 4.83 12.92
N MET A 83 13.74 6.10 12.56
CA MET A 83 14.71 7.13 12.93
C MET A 83 14.84 7.26 14.46
N SER A 84 13.71 7.26 15.18
CA SER A 84 13.70 7.31 16.64
C SER A 84 14.34 6.07 17.27
N ASN A 85 14.15 4.88 16.69
CA ASN A 85 14.78 3.64 17.16
C ASN A 85 16.30 3.66 16.95
N LEU A 86 16.80 4.42 15.99
CA LEU A 86 18.24 4.57 15.72
C LEU A 86 18.88 5.74 16.48
N ASP A 87 18.14 6.45 17.31
CA ASP A 87 18.60 7.67 18.02
C ASP A 87 19.89 7.43 18.83
N SER A 88 20.02 6.29 19.50
CA SER A 88 21.23 5.93 20.24
C SER A 88 22.46 5.80 19.34
N ILE A 89 22.28 5.27 18.12
CA ILE A 89 23.33 5.15 17.11
C ILE A 89 23.72 6.52 16.59
N PHE A 90 22.74 7.38 16.31
CA PHE A 90 22.99 8.72 15.80
C PHE A 90 23.64 9.66 16.83
N LYS A 91 23.39 9.45 18.11
CA LYS A 91 24.04 10.19 19.23
C LYS A 91 25.44 9.68 19.56
N SER A 92 25.81 8.45 19.14
CA SER A 92 27.16 7.92 19.38
C SER A 92 28.22 8.76 18.66
N ARG A 93 29.34 9.04 19.38
CA ARG A 93 30.51 9.74 18.83
C ARG A 93 31.45 8.80 18.09
N ASP A 94 31.36 7.50 18.35
CA ASP A 94 32.22 6.48 17.77
C ASP A 94 31.84 6.17 16.32
N ILE A 95 30.65 6.56 15.90
CA ILE A 95 30.13 6.32 14.55
C ILE A 95 30.31 7.58 13.70
N THR A 96 31.00 7.43 12.59
CA THR A 96 31.31 8.54 11.68
C THR A 96 30.06 9.06 10.97
N LEU A 97 30.05 10.35 10.62
CA LEU A 97 28.93 10.97 9.90
C LEU A 97 28.58 10.25 8.58
N PRO A 98 29.54 9.84 7.72
CA PRO A 98 29.22 9.08 6.51
C PRO A 98 28.48 7.77 6.82
N THR A 99 28.85 7.06 7.89
CA THR A 99 28.16 5.83 8.30
C THR A 99 26.74 6.11 8.76
N LYS A 100 26.50 7.20 9.50
CA LYS A 100 25.18 7.63 9.92
C LYS A 100 24.28 7.93 8.73
N VAL A 101 24.79 8.70 7.75
CA VAL A 101 24.07 9.00 6.50
C VAL A 101 23.75 7.73 5.71
N HIS A 102 24.67 6.78 5.66
CA HIS A 102 24.44 5.49 4.99
C HIS A 102 23.32 4.70 5.68
N LEU A 103 23.31 4.67 7.02
CA LEU A 103 22.25 4.02 7.80
C LEU A 103 20.87 4.66 7.56
N VAL A 104 20.79 5.99 7.53
CA VAL A 104 19.53 6.68 7.20
C VAL A 104 19.04 6.25 5.82
N LYS A 105 19.91 6.31 4.81
CA LYS A 105 19.56 5.90 3.44
C LYS A 105 19.13 4.44 3.35
N ALA A 106 19.87 3.54 3.99
CA ALA A 106 19.60 2.11 3.90
C ALA A 106 18.38 1.65 4.71
N MET A 107 18.09 2.27 5.85
CA MET A 107 17.05 1.80 6.77
C MET A 107 15.82 2.69 6.76
N VAL A 108 15.98 4.00 6.88
CA VAL A 108 14.85 4.93 7.00
C VAL A 108 14.20 5.15 5.63
N PHE A 109 14.99 5.50 4.61
CA PHE A 109 14.44 5.74 3.27
C PHE A 109 13.89 4.49 2.62
N SER A 110 14.46 3.31 2.88
CA SER A 110 13.89 2.04 2.38
C SER A 110 12.47 1.80 2.89
N VAL A 111 12.18 2.15 4.15
CA VAL A 111 10.85 2.04 4.74
C VAL A 111 9.91 3.11 4.16
N VAL A 112 10.39 4.36 4.03
CA VAL A 112 9.57 5.47 3.53
C VAL A 112 9.19 5.28 2.07
N MET A 113 10.14 4.82 1.24
CA MET A 113 9.96 4.68 -0.21
C MET A 113 9.46 3.29 -0.63
N TYR A 114 9.15 2.40 0.32
CA TYR A 114 8.60 1.10 -0.01
C TYR A 114 7.25 1.21 -0.72
N GLY A 115 7.12 0.64 -1.90
CA GLY A 115 5.90 0.67 -2.70
C GLY A 115 5.59 2.04 -3.35
N CYS A 116 6.57 2.97 -3.36
CA CYS A 116 6.36 4.32 -3.91
C CYS A 116 6.12 4.35 -5.43
N GLU A 117 6.42 3.27 -6.13
CA GLU A 117 6.17 3.11 -7.58
C GLU A 117 4.68 3.20 -7.93
N SER A 118 3.81 2.88 -6.98
CA SER A 118 2.35 2.98 -7.14
C SER A 118 1.77 4.35 -6.77
N TRP A 119 2.60 5.27 -6.25
CA TRP A 119 2.11 6.55 -5.73
C TRP A 119 1.92 7.60 -6.81
N THR A 120 0.74 8.19 -6.86
CA THR A 120 0.47 9.43 -7.60
C THR A 120 0.82 10.62 -6.70
N VAL A 121 2.11 11.03 -6.71
CA VAL A 121 2.62 12.07 -5.80
C VAL A 121 2.18 13.46 -6.25
N LYS A 122 1.26 14.07 -5.51
CA LYS A 122 0.85 15.47 -5.68
C LYS A 122 1.92 16.42 -5.12
N LYS A 123 1.90 17.69 -5.52
CA LYS A 123 2.87 18.70 -5.07
C LYS A 123 2.93 18.87 -3.55
N ALA A 124 1.80 18.70 -2.86
CA ALA A 124 1.72 18.78 -1.40
C ALA A 124 2.45 17.61 -0.72
N GLU A 125 2.26 16.40 -1.23
CA GLU A 125 2.92 15.18 -0.74
C GLU A 125 4.43 15.24 -0.98
N ARG A 126 4.85 15.74 -2.15
CA ARG A 126 6.28 15.92 -2.43
C ARG A 126 6.94 16.84 -1.41
N ARG A 127 6.31 17.97 -1.08
CA ARG A 127 6.83 18.86 -0.04
C ARG A 127 6.95 18.20 1.34
N ARG A 128 6.05 17.27 1.67
CA ARG A 128 6.13 16.49 2.92
C ARG A 128 7.30 15.51 2.91
N ILE A 129 7.54 14.87 1.79
CA ILE A 129 8.69 13.96 1.62
C ILE A 129 9.99 14.74 1.72
N ASP A 130 10.09 15.87 1.02
CA ASP A 130 11.26 16.76 1.05
C ASP A 130 11.51 17.30 2.48
N ALA A 131 10.45 17.68 3.19
CA ALA A 131 10.55 18.14 4.58
C ALA A 131 11.01 17.01 5.53
N PHE A 132 10.56 15.79 5.30
CA PHE A 132 11.03 14.61 6.04
C PHE A 132 12.50 14.33 5.76
N GLU A 133 12.94 14.42 4.50
CA GLU A 133 14.33 14.25 4.12
C GLU A 133 15.25 15.26 4.81
N LEU A 134 14.82 16.52 4.88
CA LEU A 134 15.55 17.57 5.59
C LEU A 134 15.59 17.37 7.11
N TRP A 135 14.58 16.73 7.67
CA TRP A 135 14.52 16.44 9.10
C TRP A 135 15.45 15.26 9.50
N CYS A 136 15.66 14.26 8.63
CA CYS A 136 16.56 13.13 8.86
C CYS A 136 18.02 13.55 8.86
#